data_c999bdd451f5e11848d688978aba90de
#
_entry.id   c999bdd451f5e11848d688978aba90de
#
_cell.length_a   1.000
_cell.length_b   1.000
_cell.length_c   1.000
_cell.angle_alpha   90.00
_cell.angle_beta   90.00
_cell.angle_gamma   90.00
#
_symmetry.space_group_name_H-M   'P 1'
#
loop_
_entity.id
_entity.type
_entity.pdbx_description
1 polymer ?
#
loop_
_entity_poly.entity_id
_entity_poly.type
_entity_poly.pdbx_seq_one_letter_code
_entity_poly.pdbx_strand_id
1 'polypeptide(L)'
;MASEYDIVGAFQDIEMELIKSMKRTMKRHIGEEFQEEINWTQWQAEMLNGLAQYKAENSDKLQGYYSTINEDIEEAIRQAYALGESEQEIEILKAIQEGFKADKTGIGTNAMQGAFFKINEDKLNALIKATTEDISKAENAILRMTDDIYRQTIFKAQMFYNSGASTLWKAVDMATKDFLSAGINCIQYKNGARVNIASYSEMALRTANKRANLMGSANKREEWGIHTVKVSSHNSACPMCIQWQGRVYIDDVYGAGTKEESRKSGYPLLSEAVKGGMFHPNCKNGLSTYYEGINQPPKEPTKEKVEEMTRRYNLEQRQRECERNIRKYKRLENGCIDADNIAKYAEKRRQWTNEYNRLIANNADVLRADPARLRLYGITSANTPKAIKSVSDASNFKDLQSYFKKKGYKMNDAIEKLDFNSVKDTTKGVDIVLNEFPQAKKVFAGFDIGKSGVACASFTGKISFNPAYYTDAKNLQCMIMGNTTGFHPKNTGIVEIGSHEMGHILELALINKHNGGVLAWSECTEAKKIVSEACKLAKKLPEGKGKVNATLKREISGYAMQNASECMAEGVADYIANKNNASVLSRMIWNLLKGELG
;
A
#
# COMPACT_ATOMS: atom_id res chain seq x y z
N MET A 1 9.30 -1.48 -2.06
CA MET A 1 9.99 -0.48 -1.22
C MET A 1 8.95 0.21 -0.37
N ALA A 2 9.01 0.01 0.96
CA ALA A 2 8.16 0.75 1.88
C ALA A 2 8.62 2.21 1.90
N SER A 3 7.73 3.14 1.59
CA SER A 3 8.02 4.57 1.65
C SER A 3 7.69 5.13 3.04
N GLU A 4 8.24 6.30 3.38
CA GLU A 4 7.83 7.03 4.60
C GLU A 4 6.30 7.18 4.70
N TYR A 5 5.63 7.27 3.57
CA TYR A 5 4.17 7.38 3.47
C TYR A 5 3.44 6.08 3.83
N ASP A 6 4.05 4.91 3.60
CA ASP A 6 3.41 3.63 3.91
C ASP A 6 3.36 3.40 5.41
N ILE A 7 4.43 3.74 6.13
CA ILE A 7 4.52 3.64 7.60
C ILE A 7 3.58 4.65 8.27
N VAL A 8 3.57 5.90 7.81
CA VAL A 8 2.62 6.92 8.29
C VAL A 8 1.18 6.51 8.00
N GLY A 9 0.94 5.93 6.82
CA GLY A 9 -0.35 5.36 6.43
C GLY A 9 -0.81 4.27 7.39
N ALA A 10 0.07 3.35 7.79
CA ALA A 10 -0.24 2.29 8.73
C ALA A 10 -0.70 2.85 10.10
N PHE A 11 -0.04 3.87 10.63
CA PHE A 11 -0.49 4.53 11.88
C PHE A 11 -1.82 5.26 11.73
N GLN A 12 -2.11 5.85 10.58
CA GLN A 12 -3.41 6.46 10.30
C GLN A 12 -4.51 5.40 10.17
N ASP A 13 -4.20 4.24 9.61
CA ASP A 13 -5.12 3.10 9.52
C ASP A 13 -5.45 2.55 10.91
N ILE A 14 -4.44 2.38 11.77
CA ILE A 14 -4.60 2.01 13.16
C ILE A 14 -5.53 2.99 13.88
N GLU A 15 -5.28 4.29 13.76
CA GLU A 15 -6.12 5.34 14.35
C GLU A 15 -7.59 5.20 13.92
N MET A 16 -7.83 5.03 12.62
CA MET A 16 -9.18 4.93 12.09
C MET A 16 -9.88 3.62 12.42
N GLU A 17 -9.17 2.50 12.45
CA GLU A 17 -9.74 1.22 12.88
C GLU A 17 -10.16 1.27 14.36
N LEU A 18 -9.35 1.87 15.22
CA LEU A 18 -9.69 2.06 16.63
C LEU A 18 -10.91 2.97 16.82
N ILE A 19 -10.99 4.09 16.09
CA ILE A 19 -12.16 4.98 16.09
C ILE A 19 -13.42 4.24 15.62
N LYS A 20 -13.34 3.49 14.52
CA LYS A 20 -14.45 2.72 13.98
C LYS A 20 -14.88 1.59 14.91
N SER A 21 -13.92 0.89 15.51
CA SER A 21 -14.18 -0.18 16.47
C SER A 21 -14.92 0.37 17.70
N MET A 22 -14.45 1.48 18.26
CA MET A 22 -15.11 2.16 19.37
C MET A 22 -16.54 2.61 19.00
N LYS A 23 -16.72 3.21 17.83
CA LYS A 23 -18.04 3.59 17.33
C LYS A 23 -19.00 2.40 17.17
N ARG A 24 -18.51 1.28 16.61
CA ARG A 24 -19.32 0.05 16.44
C ARG A 24 -19.78 -0.51 17.79
N THR A 25 -18.86 -0.61 18.75
CA THR A 25 -19.16 -1.12 20.08
C THR A 25 -20.19 -0.23 20.79
N MET A 26 -19.99 1.08 20.77
CA MET A 26 -20.94 2.02 21.35
C MET A 26 -22.33 1.96 20.69
N LYS A 27 -22.39 1.88 19.34
CA LYS A 27 -23.67 1.76 18.61
C LYS A 27 -24.41 0.46 18.93
N ARG A 28 -23.72 -0.66 19.05
CA ARG A 28 -24.34 -1.95 19.36
C ARG A 28 -25.08 -1.88 20.69
N HIS A 29 -24.42 -1.39 21.71
CA HIS A 29 -25.03 -1.29 23.04
C HIS A 29 -26.16 -0.25 23.12
N ILE A 30 -26.09 0.84 22.37
CA ILE A 30 -27.18 1.82 22.30
C ILE A 30 -28.42 1.25 21.58
N GLY A 31 -28.24 0.39 20.58
CA GLY A 31 -29.33 -0.27 19.86
C GLY A 31 -30.12 -1.27 20.73
N GLU A 32 -29.43 -1.93 21.67
CA GLU A 32 -30.02 -2.86 22.63
C GLU A 32 -30.89 -2.14 23.68
N GLU A 33 -30.50 -0.93 24.09
CA GLU A 33 -31.23 -0.10 25.06
C GLU A 33 -32.60 0.38 24.58
N PHE A 34 -32.77 0.64 23.28
CA PHE A 34 -34.04 1.11 22.74
C PHE A 34 -35.15 0.04 22.77
N GLN A 35 -34.78 -1.23 23.00
CA GLN A 35 -35.74 -2.33 23.06
C GLN A 35 -36.19 -2.69 24.47
N GLU A 36 -35.45 -2.30 25.54
CA GLU A 36 -35.69 -2.77 26.89
C GLU A 36 -35.54 -1.64 27.91
N GLU A 37 -36.13 -0.59 28.05
CA GLU A 37 -36.06 0.44 29.16
C GLU A 37 -34.84 0.25 30.13
N ILE A 38 -33.62 0.07 29.56
CA ILE A 38 -32.43 -0.28 30.34
C ILE A 38 -31.97 0.94 31.16
N ASN A 39 -31.76 0.71 32.45
CA ASN A 39 -31.25 1.67 33.41
C ASN A 39 -29.79 2.08 33.02
N TRP A 40 -29.45 3.36 33.14
CA TRP A 40 -28.10 3.91 32.88
C TRP A 40 -26.95 3.13 33.50
N THR A 41 -27.15 2.61 34.72
CA THR A 41 -26.15 1.79 35.46
C THR A 41 -25.88 0.45 34.75
N GLN A 42 -26.90 -0.14 34.15
CA GLN A 42 -26.80 -1.39 33.38
C GLN A 42 -26.06 -1.15 32.08
N TRP A 43 -26.36 -0.03 31.37
CA TRP A 43 -25.60 0.39 30.19
C TRP A 43 -24.11 0.55 30.49
N GLN A 44 -23.74 1.21 31.62
CA GLN A 44 -22.34 1.34 32.00
C GLN A 44 -21.66 -0.02 32.25
N ALA A 45 -22.36 -0.97 32.91
CA ALA A 45 -21.83 -2.30 33.14
C ALA A 45 -21.59 -3.06 31.84
N GLU A 46 -22.52 -2.99 30.90
CA GLU A 46 -22.40 -3.62 29.58
C GLU A 46 -21.28 -2.99 28.72
N MET A 47 -21.15 -1.66 28.76
CA MET A 47 -20.04 -0.98 28.10
C MET A 47 -18.68 -1.38 28.68
N LEU A 48 -18.56 -1.56 30.00
CA LEU A 48 -17.33 -2.03 30.64
C LEU A 48 -17.05 -3.50 30.32
N ASN A 49 -18.06 -4.33 30.20
CA ASN A 49 -17.93 -5.73 29.77
C ASN A 49 -17.49 -5.79 28.29
N GLY A 50 -18.05 -4.94 27.43
CA GLY A 50 -17.65 -4.80 26.03
C GLY A 50 -16.21 -4.33 25.84
N LEU A 51 -15.61 -3.67 26.85
CA LEU A 51 -14.23 -3.20 26.80
C LEU A 51 -13.22 -4.36 26.72
N ALA A 52 -13.45 -5.47 27.40
CA ALA A 52 -12.59 -6.65 27.35
C ALA A 52 -12.55 -7.25 25.93
N GLN A 53 -13.73 -7.35 25.30
CA GLN A 53 -13.83 -7.80 23.90
C GLN A 53 -13.16 -6.81 22.93
N TYR A 54 -13.39 -5.51 23.13
CA TYR A 54 -12.73 -4.45 22.35
C TYR A 54 -11.20 -4.55 22.40
N LYS A 55 -10.65 -4.79 23.60
CA LYS A 55 -9.19 -5.00 23.78
C LYS A 55 -8.68 -6.22 23.02
N ALA A 56 -9.33 -7.36 23.18
CA ALA A 56 -8.94 -8.61 22.52
C ALA A 56 -8.96 -8.45 21.00
N GLU A 57 -10.05 -7.93 20.43
CA GLU A 57 -10.21 -7.74 18.99
C GLU A 57 -9.17 -6.79 18.37
N ASN A 58 -8.69 -5.79 19.13
CA ASN A 58 -7.75 -4.79 18.62
C ASN A 58 -6.29 -5.15 18.93
N SER A 59 -5.99 -5.87 19.99
CA SER A 59 -4.63 -6.31 20.34
C SER A 59 -4.00 -7.16 19.23
N ASP A 60 -4.70 -8.20 18.78
CA ASP A 60 -4.19 -9.11 17.74
C ASP A 60 -3.97 -8.41 16.41
N LYS A 61 -4.89 -7.49 16.05
CA LYS A 61 -4.75 -6.68 14.83
C LYS A 61 -3.53 -5.78 14.87
N LEU A 62 -3.30 -5.10 16.00
CA LEU A 62 -2.19 -4.16 16.16
C LEU A 62 -0.84 -4.88 16.17
N GLN A 63 -0.75 -6.05 16.78
CA GLN A 63 0.48 -6.84 16.81
C GLN A 63 0.94 -7.24 15.40
N GLY A 64 0.01 -7.54 14.49
CA GLY A 64 0.31 -7.80 13.07
C GLY A 64 0.86 -6.57 12.33
N TYR A 65 0.39 -5.37 12.67
CA TYR A 65 0.91 -4.13 12.07
C TYR A 65 2.32 -3.77 12.59
N TYR A 66 2.58 -3.94 13.89
CA TYR A 66 3.82 -3.48 14.51
C TYR A 66 5.05 -4.22 14.04
N SER A 67 4.99 -5.54 13.83
CA SER A 67 6.12 -6.30 13.31
C SER A 67 6.57 -5.80 11.95
N THR A 68 5.63 -5.55 11.04
CA THR A 68 5.91 -5.03 9.71
C THR A 68 6.44 -3.60 9.74
N ILE A 69 5.86 -2.74 10.58
CA ILE A 69 6.30 -1.33 10.71
C ILE A 69 7.76 -1.24 11.15
N ASN A 70 8.18 -2.05 12.11
CA ASN A 70 9.56 -2.01 12.63
C ASN A 70 10.60 -2.49 11.59
N GLU A 71 10.28 -3.52 10.82
CA GLU A 71 11.10 -3.99 9.69
C GLU A 71 11.21 -2.92 8.59
N ASP A 72 10.08 -2.30 8.22
CA ASP A 72 10.02 -1.25 7.21
C ASP A 72 10.84 0.00 7.61
N ILE A 73 10.88 0.34 8.91
CA ILE A 73 11.67 1.45 9.44
C ILE A 73 13.17 1.19 9.27
N GLU A 74 13.64 0.03 9.67
CA GLU A 74 15.06 -0.34 9.53
C GLU A 74 15.47 -0.33 8.06
N GLU A 75 14.68 -0.96 7.20
CA GLU A 75 14.93 -1.00 5.75
C GLU A 75 14.99 0.41 5.14
N ALA A 76 14.03 1.28 5.46
CA ALA A 76 14.00 2.65 4.95
C ALA A 76 15.23 3.47 5.36
N ILE A 77 15.71 3.32 6.60
CA ILE A 77 16.90 4.03 7.10
C ILE A 77 18.16 3.50 6.43
N ARG A 78 18.31 2.18 6.27
CA ARG A 78 19.47 1.58 5.57
C ARG A 78 19.50 1.94 4.09
N GLN A 79 18.37 1.96 3.42
CA GLN A 79 18.26 2.40 2.02
C GLN A 79 18.63 3.87 1.87
N ALA A 80 18.20 4.74 2.79
CA ALA A 80 18.56 6.16 2.77
C ALA A 80 20.06 6.36 2.94
N TYR A 81 20.72 5.55 3.75
CA TYR A 81 22.19 5.57 3.92
C TYR A 81 22.89 5.15 2.63
N ALA A 82 22.54 4.01 2.04
CA ALA A 82 23.13 3.50 0.80
C ALA A 82 22.89 4.45 -0.39
N LEU A 83 21.73 5.11 -0.43
CA LEU A 83 21.44 6.14 -1.43
C LEU A 83 22.39 7.33 -1.28
N GLY A 84 22.64 7.78 -0.04
CA GLY A 84 23.60 8.85 0.23
C GLY A 84 25.01 8.53 -0.24
N GLU A 85 25.49 7.31 -0.03
CA GLU A 85 26.79 6.85 -0.54
C GLU A 85 26.85 6.88 -2.08
N SER A 86 25.83 6.31 -2.73
CA SER A 86 25.78 6.20 -4.20
C SER A 86 25.69 7.58 -4.88
N GLU A 87 24.82 8.46 -4.41
CA GLU A 87 24.68 9.81 -4.95
C GLU A 87 25.96 10.62 -4.79
N GLN A 88 26.62 10.50 -3.63
CA GLN A 88 27.85 11.19 -3.35
C GLN A 88 29.01 10.71 -4.23
N GLU A 89 29.11 9.41 -4.50
CA GLU A 89 30.13 8.87 -5.40
C GLU A 89 29.98 9.44 -6.82
N ILE A 90 28.75 9.51 -7.32
CA ILE A 90 28.47 10.13 -8.63
C ILE A 90 28.85 11.61 -8.65
N GLU A 91 28.58 12.35 -7.58
CA GLU A 91 28.91 13.77 -7.46
C GLU A 91 30.42 13.98 -7.47
N ILE A 92 31.19 13.17 -6.73
CA ILE A 92 32.66 13.24 -6.70
C ILE A 92 33.26 12.92 -8.07
N LEU A 93 32.81 11.86 -8.74
CA LEU A 93 33.29 11.49 -10.06
C LEU A 93 33.04 12.58 -11.11
N LYS A 94 31.90 13.27 -11.06
CA LYS A 94 31.61 14.43 -11.91
C LYS A 94 32.55 15.59 -11.63
N ALA A 95 32.79 15.92 -10.37
CA ALA A 95 33.70 16.98 -9.99
C ALA A 95 35.15 16.70 -10.46
N ILE A 96 35.60 15.44 -10.42
CA ILE A 96 36.90 15.02 -10.95
C ILE A 96 36.95 15.24 -12.49
N GLN A 97 35.90 14.92 -13.22
CA GLN A 97 35.80 15.20 -14.66
C GLN A 97 35.84 16.70 -14.96
N GLU A 98 35.33 17.55 -14.09
CA GLU A 98 35.38 19.00 -14.16
C GLU A 98 36.72 19.61 -13.67
N GLY A 99 37.67 18.76 -13.26
CA GLY A 99 39.04 19.19 -12.91
C GLY A 99 39.35 19.23 -11.43
N PHE A 100 38.46 18.72 -10.55
CA PHE A 100 38.75 18.58 -9.13
C PHE A 100 39.89 17.59 -8.92
N LYS A 101 40.93 18.04 -8.22
CA LYS A 101 42.04 17.17 -7.82
C LYS A 101 41.78 16.65 -6.41
N ALA A 102 41.26 15.44 -6.31
CA ALA A 102 41.16 14.76 -5.03
C ALA A 102 42.57 14.43 -4.52
N ASP A 103 42.91 14.91 -3.35
CA ASP A 103 44.17 14.58 -2.70
C ASP A 103 44.00 13.28 -1.91
N LYS A 104 44.21 12.15 -2.58
CA LYS A 104 44.25 10.84 -1.94
C LYS A 104 45.43 10.64 -0.98
N THR A 105 46.37 11.56 -0.96
CA THR A 105 47.57 11.45 -0.09
C THR A 105 47.28 11.86 1.35
N GLY A 106 46.18 12.56 1.62
CA GLY A 106 45.72 12.92 2.97
C GLY A 106 44.90 11.84 3.67
N ILE A 107 44.67 10.70 3.02
CA ILE A 107 43.94 9.58 3.60
C ILE A 107 44.75 9.02 4.77
N GLY A 108 44.25 9.23 5.99
CA GLY A 108 44.87 8.68 7.21
C GLY A 108 45.12 7.19 7.09
N THR A 109 46.05 6.69 7.89
CA THR A 109 46.43 5.27 7.88
C THR A 109 45.19 4.38 7.88
N ASN A 110 45.24 3.23 7.18
CA ASN A 110 44.12 2.26 7.09
C ASN A 110 43.43 1.98 8.44
N ALA A 111 44.16 2.13 9.57
CA ALA A 111 43.62 1.98 10.91
C ALA A 111 42.66 3.13 11.32
N MET A 112 42.96 4.39 10.94
CA MET A 112 42.11 5.54 11.26
C MET A 112 40.83 5.53 10.40
N GLN A 113 40.95 5.14 9.13
CA GLN A 113 39.78 4.96 8.25
C GLN A 113 38.87 3.83 8.75
N GLY A 114 39.43 2.68 9.08
CA GLY A 114 38.68 1.56 9.64
C GLY A 114 37.93 1.94 10.93
N ALA A 115 38.57 2.76 11.80
CA ALA A 115 37.92 3.28 13.01
C ALA A 115 36.76 4.24 12.68
N PHE A 116 36.95 5.12 11.70
CA PHE A 116 35.89 6.06 11.27
C PHE A 116 34.67 5.33 10.68
N PHE A 117 34.87 4.38 9.75
CA PHE A 117 33.81 3.60 9.17
C PHE A 117 33.04 2.77 10.20
N LYS A 118 33.76 2.18 11.17
CA LYS A 118 33.10 1.48 12.28
C LYS A 118 32.27 2.43 13.15
N ILE A 119 32.76 3.63 13.46
CA ILE A 119 32.01 4.64 14.21
C ILE A 119 30.75 5.07 13.45
N ASN A 120 30.80 5.20 12.13
CA ASN A 120 29.64 5.56 11.33
C ASN A 120 28.61 4.43 11.26
N GLU A 121 29.04 3.18 11.15
CA GLU A 121 28.15 2.03 11.23
C GLU A 121 27.47 1.94 12.61
N ASP A 122 28.24 2.14 13.69
CA ASP A 122 27.70 2.18 15.04
C ASP A 122 26.69 3.34 15.23
N LYS A 123 26.97 4.52 14.64
CA LYS A 123 26.02 5.66 14.63
C LYS A 123 24.75 5.34 13.86
N LEU A 124 24.86 4.66 12.70
CA LEU A 124 23.71 4.22 11.90
C LEU A 124 22.85 3.23 12.68
N ASN A 125 23.47 2.23 13.27
CA ASN A 125 22.78 1.24 14.09
C ASN A 125 22.13 1.87 15.34
N ALA A 126 22.79 2.84 15.97
CA ALA A 126 22.21 3.61 17.07
C ALA A 126 21.02 4.47 16.63
N LEU A 127 21.08 5.06 15.44
CA LEU A 127 19.95 5.81 14.84
C LEU A 127 18.76 4.92 14.56
N ILE A 128 18.97 3.75 13.96
CA ILE A 128 17.93 2.74 13.70
C ILE A 128 17.30 2.33 15.04
N LYS A 129 18.13 1.90 16.00
CA LYS A 129 17.67 1.46 17.32
C LYS A 129 16.85 2.54 18.03
N ALA A 130 17.34 3.78 18.09
CA ALA A 130 16.64 4.88 18.73
C ALA A 130 15.29 5.17 18.06
N THR A 131 15.23 5.15 16.72
CA THR A 131 13.99 5.40 15.96
C THR A 131 12.99 4.28 16.17
N THR A 132 13.41 3.02 16.12
CA THR A 132 12.56 1.85 16.34
C THR A 132 12.05 1.79 17.79
N GLU A 133 12.92 2.04 18.79
CA GLU A 133 12.52 2.07 20.21
C GLU A 133 11.50 3.18 20.50
N ASP A 134 11.67 4.37 19.94
CA ASP A 134 10.73 5.48 20.16
C ASP A 134 9.36 5.17 19.55
N ILE A 135 9.31 4.53 18.40
CA ILE A 135 8.07 4.10 17.76
C ILE A 135 7.44 2.94 18.53
N SER A 136 8.24 1.96 18.97
CA SER A 136 7.75 0.83 19.78
C SER A 136 7.17 1.28 21.14
N LYS A 137 7.75 2.30 21.78
CA LYS A 137 7.17 2.92 22.98
C LYS A 137 5.80 3.55 22.69
N ALA A 138 5.66 4.19 21.52
CA ALA A 138 4.40 4.77 21.07
C ALA A 138 3.34 3.70 20.80
N GLU A 139 3.70 2.59 20.19
CA GLU A 139 2.83 1.43 19.94
C GLU A 139 2.20 0.91 21.23
N ASN A 140 3.01 0.70 22.28
CA ASN A 140 2.53 0.28 23.58
C ASN A 140 1.60 1.31 24.25
N ALA A 141 1.78 2.60 23.98
CA ALA A 141 0.95 3.67 24.50
C ALA A 141 -0.42 3.77 23.80
N ILE A 142 -0.52 3.35 22.53
CA ILE A 142 -1.77 3.43 21.74
C ILE A 142 -2.90 2.64 22.41
N LEU A 143 -2.68 1.35 22.71
CA LEU A 143 -3.70 0.51 23.32
C LEU A 143 -4.11 1.01 24.70
N ARG A 144 -3.14 1.44 25.52
CA ARG A 144 -3.43 2.03 26.85
C ARG A 144 -4.26 3.29 26.72
N MET A 145 -3.88 4.18 25.84
CA MET A 145 -4.60 5.43 25.61
C MET A 145 -6.03 5.20 25.13
N THR A 146 -6.23 4.26 24.19
CA THR A 146 -7.58 3.95 23.67
C THR A 146 -8.46 3.30 24.72
N ASP A 147 -7.91 2.46 25.60
CA ASP A 147 -8.60 1.91 26.76
C ASP A 147 -9.04 3.03 27.74
N ASP A 148 -8.12 3.92 28.09
CA ASP A 148 -8.41 5.05 28.97
C ASP A 148 -9.48 5.98 28.37
N ILE A 149 -9.42 6.24 27.09
CA ILE A 149 -10.42 7.06 26.38
C ILE A 149 -11.79 6.36 26.39
N TYR A 150 -11.83 5.05 26.13
CA TYR A 150 -13.07 4.30 26.16
C TYR A 150 -13.73 4.36 27.55
N ARG A 151 -12.98 4.14 28.63
CA ARG A 151 -13.45 4.29 30.01
C ARG A 151 -13.92 5.70 30.32
N GLN A 152 -13.09 6.71 30.00
CA GLN A 152 -13.43 8.11 30.20
C GLN A 152 -14.69 8.53 29.42
N THR A 153 -14.91 7.96 28.23
CA THR A 153 -16.10 8.22 27.42
C THR A 153 -17.36 7.74 28.12
N ILE A 154 -17.32 6.55 28.74
CA ILE A 154 -18.46 6.03 29.51
C ILE A 154 -18.84 6.98 30.66
N PHE A 155 -17.84 7.40 31.46
CA PHE A 155 -18.10 8.32 32.58
C PHE A 155 -18.53 9.72 32.13
N LYS A 156 -17.87 10.29 31.13
CA LYS A 156 -18.21 11.62 30.60
C LYS A 156 -19.56 11.65 29.93
N ALA A 157 -19.94 10.59 29.21
CA ALA A 157 -21.25 10.50 28.57
C ALA A 157 -22.38 10.58 29.61
N GLN A 158 -22.22 9.91 30.76
CA GLN A 158 -23.17 10.04 31.88
C GLN A 158 -23.27 11.47 32.41
N MET A 159 -22.12 12.15 32.60
CA MET A 159 -22.12 13.55 33.05
C MET A 159 -22.83 14.46 32.07
N PHE A 160 -22.57 14.32 30.77
CA PHE A 160 -23.21 15.14 29.74
C PHE A 160 -24.70 14.84 29.60
N TYR A 161 -25.11 13.58 29.71
CA TYR A 161 -26.52 13.19 29.69
C TYR A 161 -27.27 13.81 30.88
N ASN A 162 -26.73 13.68 32.09
CA ASN A 162 -27.31 14.26 33.30
C ASN A 162 -27.30 15.81 33.32
N SER A 163 -26.40 16.44 32.56
CA SER A 163 -26.31 17.91 32.45
C SER A 163 -27.21 18.53 31.37
N GLY A 164 -28.07 17.71 30.72
CA GLY A 164 -29.06 18.19 29.75
C GLY A 164 -28.74 17.89 28.28
N ALA A 165 -27.85 16.95 28.00
CA ALA A 165 -27.73 16.44 26.64
C ALA A 165 -29.05 15.81 26.22
N SER A 166 -29.59 16.21 25.07
CA SER A 166 -30.93 15.83 24.62
C SER A 166 -31.06 14.35 24.23
N THR A 167 -29.95 13.65 23.98
CA THR A 167 -29.91 12.23 23.63
C THR A 167 -28.60 11.60 24.10
N LEU A 168 -28.61 10.27 24.34
CA LEU A 168 -27.39 9.51 24.64
C LEU A 168 -26.35 9.62 23.52
N TRP A 169 -26.77 9.66 22.27
CA TRP A 169 -25.90 9.86 21.10
C TRP A 169 -25.10 11.16 21.17
N LYS A 170 -25.79 12.26 21.52
CA LYS A 170 -25.15 13.56 21.71
C LYS A 170 -24.21 13.57 22.92
N ALA A 171 -24.57 12.91 24.00
CA ALA A 171 -23.72 12.78 25.18
C ALA A 171 -22.42 12.01 24.86
N VAL A 172 -22.50 10.91 24.12
CA VAL A 172 -21.33 10.13 23.66
C VAL A 172 -20.46 10.95 22.72
N ASP A 173 -21.05 11.65 21.76
CA ASP A 173 -20.31 12.54 20.84
C ASP A 173 -19.59 13.67 21.58
N MET A 174 -20.21 14.25 22.60
CA MET A 174 -19.58 15.27 23.46
C MET A 174 -18.39 14.68 24.24
N ALA A 175 -18.53 13.48 24.76
CA ALA A 175 -17.48 12.78 25.51
C ALA A 175 -16.27 12.41 24.64
N THR A 176 -16.49 12.04 23.39
CA THR A 176 -15.44 11.62 22.44
C THR A 176 -14.84 12.78 21.63
N LYS A 177 -15.43 13.97 21.66
CA LYS A 177 -15.07 15.10 20.81
C LYS A 177 -13.58 15.47 20.85
N ASP A 178 -12.98 15.50 22.02
CA ASP A 178 -11.58 15.89 22.18
C ASP A 178 -10.65 14.84 21.58
N PHE A 179 -10.96 13.57 21.80
CA PHE A 179 -10.24 12.45 21.19
C PHE A 179 -10.35 12.47 19.66
N LEU A 180 -11.55 12.56 19.11
CA LEU A 180 -11.77 12.63 17.66
C LEU A 180 -11.11 13.85 17.03
N SER A 181 -11.02 14.97 17.77
CA SER A 181 -10.33 16.18 17.31
C SER A 181 -8.82 16.01 17.25
N ALA A 182 -8.23 15.42 18.28
CA ALA A 182 -6.78 15.24 18.41
C ALA A 182 -6.26 13.99 17.69
N GLY A 183 -7.10 12.94 17.57
CA GLY A 183 -6.69 11.60 17.16
C GLY A 183 -5.89 10.91 18.27
N ILE A 184 -5.10 9.88 17.92
CA ILE A 184 -4.26 9.18 18.89
C ILE A 184 -3.03 10.03 19.22
N ASN A 185 -3.13 10.85 20.27
CA ASN A 185 -2.10 11.77 20.75
C ASN A 185 -1.32 11.19 21.95
N CYS A 186 -0.79 9.99 21.76
CA CYS A 186 -0.08 9.22 22.80
C CYS A 186 1.36 9.70 23.06
N ILE A 187 1.94 10.49 22.17
CA ILE A 187 3.31 11.03 22.32
C ILE A 187 3.28 12.32 23.11
N GLN A 188 4.01 12.36 24.22
CA GLN A 188 4.17 13.57 25.01
C GLN A 188 5.61 14.09 24.93
N TYR A 189 5.77 15.34 24.48
CA TYR A 189 7.04 16.03 24.46
C TYR A 189 7.44 16.52 25.86
N LYS A 190 8.73 16.82 26.06
CA LYS A 190 9.26 17.36 27.32
C LYS A 190 8.57 18.64 27.81
N ASN A 191 8.03 19.43 26.90
CA ASN A 191 7.23 20.64 27.21
C ASN A 191 5.77 20.34 27.55
N GLY A 192 5.38 19.06 27.67
CA GLY A 192 4.02 18.63 27.97
C GLY A 192 3.07 18.55 26.78
N ALA A 193 3.46 19.04 25.60
CA ALA A 193 2.62 18.98 24.40
C ALA A 193 2.42 17.54 23.94
N ARG A 194 1.17 17.17 23.64
CA ARG A 194 0.83 15.84 23.10
C ARG A 194 0.69 15.92 21.59
N VAL A 195 1.28 14.95 20.90
CA VAL A 195 1.33 14.87 19.45
C VAL A 195 0.68 13.58 18.97
N ASN A 196 -0.03 13.67 17.86
CA ASN A 196 -0.63 12.54 17.18
C ASN A 196 0.46 11.59 16.67
N ILE A 197 0.27 10.27 16.84
CA ILE A 197 1.28 9.24 16.50
C ILE A 197 1.67 9.26 15.02
N ALA A 198 0.73 9.40 14.10
CA ALA A 198 1.03 9.45 12.67
C ALA A 198 1.90 10.67 12.31
N SER A 199 1.61 11.83 12.91
CA SER A 199 2.42 13.04 12.73
C SER A 199 3.81 12.93 13.34
N TYR A 200 3.92 12.23 14.48
CA TYR A 200 5.21 11.95 15.12
C TYR A 200 6.04 10.99 14.26
N SER A 201 5.46 9.90 13.79
CA SER A 201 6.13 8.92 12.95
C SER A 201 6.63 9.53 11.63
N GLU A 202 5.80 10.38 10.98
CA GLU A 202 6.22 11.14 9.79
C GLU A 202 7.46 11.99 10.06
N MET A 203 7.46 12.73 11.18
CA MET A 203 8.58 13.58 11.58
C MET A 203 9.83 12.74 11.91
N ALA A 204 9.69 11.69 12.70
CA ALA A 204 10.79 10.84 13.16
C ALA A 204 11.47 10.14 11.98
N LEU A 205 10.69 9.50 11.10
CA LEU A 205 11.19 8.80 9.92
C LEU A 205 11.88 9.73 8.93
N ARG A 206 11.24 10.87 8.61
CA ARG A 206 11.85 11.86 7.71
C ARG A 206 13.18 12.36 8.26
N THR A 207 13.25 12.59 9.56
CA THR A 207 14.49 13.03 10.23
C THR A 207 15.54 11.94 10.24
N ALA A 208 15.16 10.69 10.52
CA ALA A 208 16.07 9.55 10.53
C ALA A 208 16.63 9.25 9.14
N ASN A 209 15.77 9.15 8.11
CA ASN A 209 16.20 8.91 6.73
C ASN A 209 17.15 9.99 6.23
N LYS A 210 16.84 11.25 6.54
CA LYS A 210 17.73 12.35 6.16
C LYS A 210 19.09 12.26 6.84
N ARG A 211 19.14 11.97 8.14
CA ARG A 211 20.39 11.78 8.86
C ARG A 211 21.18 10.61 8.30
N ALA A 212 20.54 9.48 8.00
CA ALA A 212 21.16 8.31 7.40
C ALA A 212 21.77 8.66 6.02
N ASN A 213 21.03 9.36 5.16
CA ASN A 213 21.53 9.82 3.86
C ASN A 213 22.76 10.74 4.00
N LEU A 214 22.72 11.70 4.93
CA LEU A 214 23.86 12.58 5.19
C LEU A 214 25.08 11.81 5.74
N MET A 215 24.86 10.78 6.55
CA MET A 215 25.93 9.89 7.06
C MET A 215 26.52 9.06 5.92
N GLY A 216 25.72 8.50 5.02
CA GLY A 216 26.20 7.76 3.85
C GLY A 216 27.01 8.66 2.91
N SER A 217 26.51 9.88 2.63
CA SER A 217 27.25 10.87 1.83
C SER A 217 28.60 11.25 2.49
N ALA A 218 28.63 11.42 3.82
CA ALA A 218 29.84 11.73 4.55
C ALA A 218 30.83 10.57 4.53
N ASN A 219 30.34 9.33 4.65
CA ASN A 219 31.15 8.14 4.53
C ASN A 219 31.92 8.08 3.21
N LYS A 220 31.22 8.37 2.11
CA LYS A 220 31.83 8.41 0.79
C LYS A 220 32.81 9.59 0.62
N ARG A 221 32.50 10.78 1.15
CA ARG A 221 33.43 11.93 1.13
C ARG A 221 34.72 11.64 1.88
N GLU A 222 34.64 10.92 3.00
CA GLU A 222 35.80 10.53 3.80
C GLU A 222 36.77 9.63 3.02
N GLU A 223 36.27 8.72 2.17
CA GLU A 223 37.12 7.89 1.29
C GLU A 223 38.00 8.75 0.35
N TRP A 224 37.60 9.99 0.09
CA TRP A 224 38.28 10.93 -0.77
C TRP A 224 38.93 12.11 -0.02
N GLY A 225 38.93 12.10 1.32
CA GLY A 225 39.49 13.16 2.15
C GLY A 225 38.79 14.52 1.99
N ILE A 226 37.49 14.54 1.68
CA ILE A 226 36.74 15.76 1.42
C ILE A 226 35.83 16.11 2.61
N HIS A 227 36.17 17.17 3.33
CA HIS A 227 35.42 17.63 4.51
C HIS A 227 34.64 18.92 4.28
N THR A 228 34.79 19.58 3.11
CA THR A 228 34.10 20.82 2.78
C THR A 228 32.69 20.53 2.26
N VAL A 229 31.70 21.10 2.93
CA VAL A 229 30.27 20.95 2.58
C VAL A 229 29.57 22.29 2.51
N LYS A 230 28.58 22.39 1.64
CA LYS A 230 27.71 23.55 1.50
C LYS A 230 26.32 23.19 1.97
N VAL A 231 25.76 23.97 2.86
CA VAL A 231 24.35 23.82 3.27
C VAL A 231 23.45 24.27 2.12
N SER A 232 22.49 23.42 1.74
CA SER A 232 21.57 23.74 0.67
C SER A 232 20.76 25.01 0.98
N SER A 233 20.42 25.78 -0.04
CA SER A 233 19.58 26.95 0.05
C SER A 233 18.24 26.67 -0.63
N HIS A 234 17.13 26.96 0.03
CA HIS A 234 15.80 26.82 -0.55
C HIS A 234 14.90 28.01 -0.19
N ASN A 235 13.92 28.27 -1.07
CA ASN A 235 13.11 29.49 -1.01
C ASN A 235 12.04 29.53 0.08
N SER A 236 11.88 28.50 0.90
CA SER A 236 10.93 28.43 2.03
C SER A 236 11.60 28.01 3.33
N ALA A 237 12.83 28.49 3.56
CA ALA A 237 13.54 28.20 4.78
C ALA A 237 12.84 28.77 6.01
N CYS A 238 12.84 27.99 7.09
CA CYS A 238 12.31 28.48 8.36
C CYS A 238 13.22 29.57 8.96
N PRO A 239 12.69 30.43 9.83
CA PRO A 239 13.49 31.51 10.45
C PRO A 239 14.77 31.04 11.15
N MET A 240 14.78 29.82 11.73
CA MET A 240 15.94 29.23 12.38
C MET A 240 17.07 28.87 11.41
N CYS A 241 16.71 28.47 10.16
CA CYS A 241 17.67 27.98 9.18
C CYS A 241 18.18 29.05 8.21
N ILE A 242 17.47 30.16 8.02
CA ILE A 242 17.81 31.22 7.03
C ILE A 242 19.24 31.69 7.19
N GLN A 243 19.71 31.92 8.42
CA GLN A 243 21.04 32.43 8.71
C GLN A 243 22.20 31.46 8.40
N TRP A 244 21.90 30.16 8.30
CA TRP A 244 22.90 29.10 8.13
C TRP A 244 22.98 28.57 6.70
N GLN A 245 21.90 28.70 5.93
CA GLN A 245 21.83 28.11 4.59
C GLN A 245 22.72 28.85 3.58
N GLY A 246 23.12 28.12 2.54
CA GLY A 246 23.92 28.66 1.45
C GLY A 246 25.40 28.86 1.81
N ARG A 247 25.84 28.66 3.02
CA ARG A 247 27.23 28.80 3.48
C ARG A 247 28.01 27.50 3.38
N VAL A 248 29.33 27.62 3.31
CA VAL A 248 30.27 26.49 3.34
C VAL A 248 30.75 26.24 4.77
N TYR A 249 30.92 24.98 5.11
CA TYR A 249 31.34 24.49 6.43
C TYR A 249 32.36 23.36 6.30
N ILE A 250 33.14 23.14 7.34
CA ILE A 250 33.86 21.89 7.56
C ILE A 250 32.96 20.92 8.29
N ASP A 251 32.75 19.72 7.72
CA ASP A 251 31.82 18.69 8.23
C ASP A 251 32.46 17.90 9.39
N ASP A 252 32.28 18.39 10.60
CA ASP A 252 32.66 17.75 11.88
C ASP A 252 31.47 17.03 12.56
N VAL A 253 30.32 16.89 11.88
CA VAL A 253 29.10 16.28 12.42
C VAL A 253 28.89 14.88 11.83
N TYR A 254 28.89 14.77 10.53
CA TYR A 254 28.70 13.52 9.78
C TYR A 254 30.03 12.98 9.26
N GLY A 255 30.97 13.84 8.90
CA GLY A 255 32.36 13.54 8.48
C GLY A 255 33.35 13.69 9.62
N ALA A 256 34.64 13.55 9.28
CA ALA A 256 35.78 13.64 10.23
C ALA A 256 36.50 15.01 10.18
N GLY A 257 35.83 16.05 9.67
CA GLY A 257 36.38 17.40 9.60
C GLY A 257 36.90 17.93 10.96
N THR A 258 37.96 18.68 10.94
CA THR A 258 38.68 19.10 12.15
C THR A 258 38.65 20.63 12.36
N LYS A 259 38.87 21.07 13.61
CA LYS A 259 39.08 22.48 13.95
C LYS A 259 40.30 23.10 13.25
N GLU A 260 41.29 22.30 12.96
CA GLU A 260 42.51 22.74 12.28
C GLU A 260 42.19 23.07 10.81
N GLU A 261 41.46 22.20 10.14
CA GLU A 261 40.96 22.47 8.77
C GLU A 261 40.07 23.71 8.72
N SER A 262 39.19 23.89 9.69
CA SER A 262 38.36 25.09 9.82
C SER A 262 39.21 26.37 9.92
N ARG A 263 40.26 26.35 10.75
CA ARG A 263 41.19 27.50 10.89
C ARG A 263 41.98 27.77 9.61
N LYS A 264 42.42 26.70 8.92
CA LYS A 264 43.23 26.78 7.70
C LYS A 264 42.42 27.28 6.51
N SER A 265 41.22 26.78 6.36
CA SER A 265 40.30 27.14 5.24
C SER A 265 39.50 28.44 5.48
N GLY A 266 39.35 28.83 6.75
CA GLY A 266 38.47 29.95 7.12
C GLY A 266 36.96 29.62 7.12
N TYR A 267 36.59 28.36 6.83
CA TYR A 267 35.18 27.92 6.89
C TYR A 267 34.81 27.50 8.32
N PRO A 268 33.64 27.92 8.85
CA PRO A 268 33.18 27.51 10.19
C PRO A 268 32.88 26.00 10.24
N LEU A 269 32.82 25.46 11.46
CA LEU A 269 32.43 24.07 11.69
C LEU A 269 30.92 23.89 11.52
N LEU A 270 30.50 22.77 10.92
CA LEU A 270 29.07 22.45 10.76
C LEU A 270 28.37 22.29 12.12
N SER A 271 29.07 21.81 13.14
CA SER A 271 28.56 21.70 14.51
C SER A 271 28.09 23.03 15.10
N GLU A 272 28.66 24.16 14.69
CA GLU A 272 28.24 25.49 15.13
C GLU A 272 26.84 25.83 14.59
N ALA A 273 26.59 25.55 13.30
CA ALA A 273 25.29 25.72 12.69
C ALA A 273 24.22 24.78 13.31
N VAL A 274 24.61 23.55 13.62
CA VAL A 274 23.72 22.57 14.29
C VAL A 274 23.35 23.04 15.70
N LYS A 275 24.30 23.53 16.47
CA LYS A 275 24.05 24.14 17.79
C LYS A 275 23.16 25.38 17.70
N GLY A 276 23.27 26.15 16.60
CA GLY A 276 22.42 27.30 16.31
C GLY A 276 21.01 26.96 15.82
N GLY A 277 20.65 25.68 15.78
CA GLY A 277 19.31 25.19 15.42
C GLY A 277 19.17 24.65 14.01
N MET A 278 20.25 24.50 13.25
CA MET A 278 20.23 23.84 11.95
C MET A 278 19.93 22.36 12.09
N PHE A 279 19.33 21.75 11.07
CA PHE A 279 18.94 20.34 11.06
C PHE A 279 18.02 19.91 12.22
N HIS A 280 17.18 20.85 12.71
CA HIS A 280 16.10 20.54 13.64
C HIS A 280 15.11 19.53 13.02
N PRO A 281 14.25 18.86 13.80
CA PRO A 281 13.21 18.00 13.26
C PRO A 281 12.39 18.69 12.15
N ASN A 282 12.13 17.99 11.05
CA ASN A 282 11.49 18.53 9.83
C ASN A 282 12.30 19.59 9.06
N CYS A 283 13.57 19.81 9.35
CA CYS A 283 14.41 20.71 8.57
C CYS A 283 14.54 20.22 7.12
N LYS A 284 14.31 21.12 6.16
CA LYS A 284 14.39 20.80 4.71
C LYS A 284 15.80 20.93 4.13
N ASN A 285 16.73 21.62 4.82
CA ASN A 285 18.08 21.83 4.33
C ASN A 285 18.88 20.52 4.28
N GLY A 286 19.66 20.32 3.22
CA GLY A 286 20.60 19.23 3.03
C GLY A 286 22.04 19.74 3.01
N LEU A 287 22.98 18.84 2.81
CA LEU A 287 24.38 19.12 2.52
C LEU A 287 24.67 18.70 1.07
N SER A 288 25.47 19.47 0.38
CA SER A 288 26.16 19.09 -0.85
C SER A 288 27.65 19.28 -0.64
N THR A 289 28.46 18.54 -1.34
CA THR A 289 29.92 18.73 -1.28
C THR A 289 30.31 20.06 -1.89
N TYR A 290 31.26 20.75 -1.30
CA TYR A 290 31.82 21.98 -1.86
C TYR A 290 33.23 21.70 -2.39
N TYR A 291 33.36 21.82 -3.70
CA TYR A 291 34.64 21.63 -4.40
C TYR A 291 35.27 22.99 -4.66
N GLU A 292 36.32 23.28 -3.90
CA GLU A 292 37.04 24.55 -4.03
C GLU A 292 37.66 24.70 -5.42
N GLY A 293 37.48 25.85 -6.03
CA GLY A 293 37.93 26.11 -7.39
C GLY A 293 36.96 25.68 -8.53
N ILE A 294 35.97 24.82 -8.23
CA ILE A 294 34.92 24.39 -9.17
C ILE A 294 33.60 25.07 -8.81
N ASN A 295 33.19 24.97 -7.57
CA ASN A 295 31.93 25.55 -7.14
C ASN A 295 32.07 27.07 -6.93
N GLN A 296 31.04 27.83 -7.34
CA GLN A 296 31.01 29.25 -7.04
C GLN A 296 30.87 29.49 -5.52
N PRO A 297 31.61 30.47 -4.98
CA PRO A 297 31.50 30.82 -3.57
C PRO A 297 30.06 31.24 -3.23
N PRO A 298 29.59 30.89 -2.00
CA PRO A 298 28.24 31.20 -1.57
C PRO A 298 28.02 32.72 -1.55
N LYS A 299 26.83 33.15 -1.98
CA LYS A 299 26.38 34.55 -1.85
C LYS A 299 25.38 34.64 -0.71
N GLU A 300 25.53 35.60 0.17
CA GLU A 300 24.54 35.88 1.20
C GLU A 300 23.22 36.34 0.58
N PRO A 301 22.08 35.89 1.10
CA PRO A 301 20.77 36.32 0.59
C PRO A 301 20.54 37.81 0.88
N THR A 302 19.97 38.55 -0.08
CA THR A 302 19.55 39.93 0.14
C THR A 302 18.35 39.99 1.10
N LYS A 303 18.08 41.19 1.64
CA LYS A 303 16.94 41.39 2.54
C LYS A 303 15.61 41.02 1.90
N GLU A 304 15.42 41.40 0.64
CA GLU A 304 14.22 41.09 -0.16
C GLU A 304 14.04 39.60 -0.32
N LYS A 305 15.14 38.86 -0.49
CA LYS A 305 15.10 37.42 -0.61
C LYS A 305 14.77 36.74 0.73
N VAL A 306 15.23 37.27 1.84
CA VAL A 306 14.88 36.80 3.19
C VAL A 306 13.39 37.02 3.49
N GLU A 307 12.85 38.19 3.09
CA GLU A 307 11.42 38.51 3.23
C GLU A 307 10.57 37.53 2.38
N GLU A 308 10.95 37.28 1.14
CA GLU A 308 10.25 36.33 0.28
C GLU A 308 10.32 34.89 0.81
N MET A 309 11.45 34.45 1.36
CA MET A 309 11.57 33.15 2.03
C MET A 309 10.61 33.05 3.22
N THR A 310 10.52 34.11 4.01
CA THR A 310 9.62 34.18 5.18
C THR A 310 8.15 34.13 4.74
N ARG A 311 7.79 34.86 3.68
CA ARG A 311 6.44 34.82 3.09
C ARG A 311 6.10 33.39 2.64
N ARG A 312 6.98 32.73 1.90
CA ARG A 312 6.78 31.35 1.43
C ARG A 312 6.63 30.36 2.58
N TYR A 313 7.48 30.48 3.60
CA TYR A 313 7.37 29.66 4.81
C TYR A 313 6.00 29.81 5.48
N ASN A 314 5.52 31.05 5.66
CA ASN A 314 4.24 31.33 6.28
C ASN A 314 3.06 30.75 5.47
N LEU A 315 3.11 30.84 4.14
CA LEU A 315 2.12 30.22 3.26
C LEU A 315 2.09 28.68 3.40
N GLU A 316 3.25 28.04 3.46
CA GLU A 316 3.33 26.60 3.71
C GLU A 316 2.78 26.21 5.09
N GLN A 317 3.03 27.03 6.14
CA GLN A 317 2.45 26.78 7.47
C GLN A 317 0.92 26.91 7.45
N ARG A 318 0.37 27.87 6.72
CA ARG A 318 -1.08 28.02 6.54
C ARG A 318 -1.68 26.85 5.77
N GLN A 319 -1.01 26.36 4.72
CA GLN A 319 -1.42 25.15 4.01
C GLN A 319 -1.51 23.95 4.96
N ARG A 320 -0.47 23.74 5.79
CA ARG A 320 -0.45 22.64 6.78
C ARG A 320 -1.53 22.80 7.85
N GLU A 321 -1.89 24.02 8.22
CA GLU A 321 -3.02 24.27 9.12
C GLU A 321 -4.34 23.81 8.49
N CYS A 322 -4.59 24.15 7.23
CA CYS A 322 -5.76 23.68 6.50
C CYS A 322 -5.79 22.13 6.43
N GLU A 323 -4.67 21.50 6.09
CA GLU A 323 -4.54 20.03 6.04
C GLU A 323 -4.85 19.37 7.39
N ARG A 324 -4.33 19.91 8.49
CA ARG A 324 -4.65 19.41 9.85
C ARG A 324 -6.14 19.54 10.19
N ASN A 325 -6.76 20.67 9.86
CA ASN A 325 -8.17 20.89 10.13
C ASN A 325 -9.07 19.99 9.25
N ILE A 326 -8.73 19.78 7.98
CA ILE A 326 -9.44 18.83 7.12
C ILE A 326 -9.41 17.43 7.73
N ARG A 327 -8.24 16.95 8.16
CA ARG A 327 -8.11 15.63 8.83
C ARG A 327 -8.88 15.57 10.15
N LYS A 328 -8.82 16.63 10.98
CA LYS A 328 -9.59 16.75 12.21
C LYS A 328 -11.10 16.58 11.96
N TYR A 329 -11.64 17.33 11.02
CA TYR A 329 -13.08 17.27 10.75
C TYR A 329 -13.49 15.98 10.02
N LYS A 330 -12.60 15.35 9.27
CA LYS A 330 -12.82 13.97 8.77
C LYS A 330 -12.94 12.96 9.92
N ARG A 331 -12.07 13.03 10.94
CA ARG A 331 -12.19 12.15 12.12
C ARG A 331 -13.49 12.37 12.87
N LEU A 332 -13.85 13.62 13.12
CA LEU A 332 -15.12 13.97 13.79
C LEU A 332 -16.34 13.48 13.00
N GLU A 333 -16.40 13.74 11.71
CA GLU A 333 -17.48 13.29 10.81
C GLU A 333 -17.65 11.76 10.83
N ASN A 334 -16.54 11.01 10.82
CA ASN A 334 -16.57 9.55 10.78
C ASN A 334 -16.72 8.90 12.17
N GLY A 335 -16.25 9.55 13.22
CA GLY A 335 -16.29 9.05 14.59
C GLY A 335 -17.58 9.35 15.33
N CYS A 336 -18.27 10.46 15.01
CA CYS A 336 -19.55 10.83 15.63
C CYS A 336 -20.67 9.84 15.30
N ILE A 337 -21.62 9.75 16.22
CA ILE A 337 -22.76 8.85 16.15
C ILE A 337 -24.04 9.62 15.80
N ASP A 338 -24.21 10.82 16.36
CA ASP A 338 -25.36 11.70 16.17
C ASP A 338 -25.37 12.31 14.76
N ALA A 339 -26.53 12.27 14.08
CA ALA A 339 -26.66 12.72 12.69
C ALA A 339 -26.43 14.24 12.51
N ASP A 340 -26.86 15.06 13.47
CA ASP A 340 -26.69 16.51 13.42
C ASP A 340 -25.21 16.88 13.54
N ASN A 341 -24.47 16.19 14.43
CA ASN A 341 -23.03 16.36 14.60
C ASN A 341 -22.27 15.91 13.36
N ILE A 342 -22.64 14.78 12.74
CA ILE A 342 -22.06 14.31 11.48
C ILE A 342 -22.23 15.38 10.38
N ALA A 343 -23.45 15.90 10.20
CA ALA A 343 -23.73 16.94 9.21
C ALA A 343 -22.93 18.23 9.48
N LYS A 344 -22.87 18.67 10.75
CA LYS A 344 -22.09 19.83 11.19
C LYS A 344 -20.60 19.70 10.89
N TYR A 345 -20.01 18.53 11.14
CA TYR A 345 -18.58 18.33 10.90
C TYR A 345 -18.28 18.11 9.43
N ALA A 346 -19.17 17.52 8.64
CA ALA A 346 -19.09 17.46 7.19
C ALA A 346 -19.05 18.87 6.57
N GLU A 347 -19.89 19.79 7.08
CA GLU A 347 -19.88 21.18 6.65
C GLU A 347 -18.57 21.89 7.02
N LYS A 348 -18.08 21.71 8.25
CA LYS A 348 -16.77 22.27 8.68
C LYS A 348 -15.61 21.74 7.81
N ARG A 349 -15.64 20.45 7.45
CA ARG A 349 -14.66 19.85 6.54
C ARG A 349 -14.70 20.51 5.16
N ARG A 350 -15.91 20.74 4.61
CA ARG A 350 -16.08 21.43 3.32
C ARG A 350 -15.51 22.85 3.36
N GLN A 351 -15.78 23.61 4.43
CA GLN A 351 -15.26 24.97 4.61
C GLN A 351 -13.72 24.98 4.58
N TRP A 352 -13.05 24.08 5.33
CA TRP A 352 -11.59 23.98 5.33
C TRP A 352 -11.02 23.47 4.00
N THR A 353 -11.75 22.61 3.29
CA THR A 353 -11.34 22.14 1.94
C THR A 353 -11.41 23.30 0.93
N ASN A 354 -12.45 24.12 1.00
CA ASN A 354 -12.58 25.30 0.15
C ASN A 354 -11.47 26.33 0.44
N GLU A 355 -11.17 26.58 1.72
CA GLU A 355 -10.06 27.46 2.13
C GLU A 355 -8.71 26.93 1.62
N TYR A 356 -8.45 25.64 1.75
CA TYR A 356 -7.25 24.97 1.20
C TYR A 356 -7.12 25.18 -0.30
N ASN A 357 -8.19 24.91 -1.04
CA ASN A 357 -8.20 25.05 -2.51
C ASN A 357 -7.97 26.52 -2.92
N ARG A 358 -8.63 27.48 -2.23
CA ARG A 358 -8.46 28.92 -2.44
C ARG A 358 -7.04 29.38 -2.16
N LEU A 359 -6.46 28.92 -1.05
CA LEU A 359 -5.09 29.25 -0.67
C LEU A 359 -4.09 28.82 -1.75
N ILE A 360 -4.24 27.58 -2.28
CA ILE A 360 -3.39 27.07 -3.35
C ILE A 360 -3.60 27.83 -4.65
N ALA A 361 -4.85 28.07 -5.05
CA ALA A 361 -5.16 28.78 -6.28
C ALA A 361 -4.55 30.20 -6.28
N ASN A 362 -4.63 30.90 -5.16
CA ASN A 362 -4.11 32.26 -5.01
C ASN A 362 -2.57 32.34 -4.88
N ASN A 363 -1.89 31.20 -4.61
CA ASN A 363 -0.45 31.13 -4.39
C ASN A 363 0.18 29.98 -5.15
N ALA A 364 -0.26 29.74 -6.40
CA ALA A 364 0.20 28.64 -7.23
C ALA A 364 1.70 28.73 -7.62
N ASP A 365 2.32 29.89 -7.45
CA ASP A 365 3.77 30.11 -7.55
C ASP A 365 4.58 29.45 -6.42
N VAL A 366 3.94 29.26 -5.24
CA VAL A 366 4.58 28.73 -4.03
C VAL A 366 4.03 27.37 -3.63
N LEU A 367 2.69 27.22 -3.63
CA LEU A 367 2.00 26.08 -3.06
C LEU A 367 1.60 25.06 -4.12
N ARG A 368 1.59 23.80 -3.71
CA ARG A 368 1.06 22.69 -4.51
C ARG A 368 0.12 21.84 -3.68
N ALA A 369 -0.95 21.36 -4.30
CA ALA A 369 -1.84 20.41 -3.66
C ALA A 369 -1.13 19.06 -3.45
N ASP A 370 -1.25 18.54 -2.23
CA ASP A 370 -0.79 17.19 -1.90
C ASP A 370 -1.99 16.37 -1.39
N PRO A 371 -2.66 15.59 -2.27
CA PRO A 371 -3.80 14.78 -1.88
C PRO A 371 -3.48 13.74 -0.81
N ALA A 372 -2.22 13.26 -0.73
CA ALA A 372 -1.80 12.29 0.28
C ALA A 372 -1.93 12.89 1.69
N ARG A 373 -1.61 14.17 1.87
CA ARG A 373 -1.72 14.89 3.15
C ARG A 373 -3.15 15.12 3.62
N LEU A 374 -4.12 15.05 2.71
CA LEU A 374 -5.54 15.20 3.01
C LEU A 374 -6.22 13.86 3.34
N ARG A 375 -5.54 12.73 3.07
CA ARG A 375 -6.09 11.40 3.34
C ARG A 375 -6.08 11.14 4.84
N LEU A 376 -7.18 10.54 5.31
CA LEU A 376 -7.18 9.67 6.46
C LEU A 376 -7.27 8.27 5.88
N TYR A 377 -6.21 7.50 5.98
CA TYR A 377 -6.21 6.10 5.62
C TYR A 377 -7.34 5.43 6.42
N GLY A 378 -7.96 4.39 5.90
CA GLY A 378 -9.13 3.76 6.54
C GLY A 378 -10.50 4.42 6.29
N ILE A 379 -10.57 5.64 5.75
CA ILE A 379 -11.86 6.30 5.38
C ILE A 379 -12.06 6.37 3.88
N THR A 380 -11.02 6.50 3.10
CA THR A 380 -11.14 6.51 1.64
C THR A 380 -10.59 5.24 1.07
N SER A 381 -11.34 4.69 0.17
CA SER A 381 -11.13 3.69 -0.87
C SER A 381 -9.69 3.41 -1.39
N ALA A 382 -8.64 3.78 -0.67
CA ALA A 382 -7.25 3.45 -1.00
C ALA A 382 -6.64 2.41 -0.04
N ASN A 383 -7.28 2.16 1.16
CA ASN A 383 -6.93 1.06 2.07
C ASN A 383 -8.17 0.45 2.77
N THR A 384 -9.40 0.64 2.32
CA THR A 384 -10.18 -0.56 2.10
C THR A 384 -9.32 -1.37 1.16
N PRO A 385 -9.01 -2.65 1.39
CA PRO A 385 -8.51 -3.49 0.33
C PRO A 385 -9.40 -3.15 -0.84
N LYS A 386 -8.84 -2.51 -1.88
CA LYS A 386 -9.53 -1.97 -3.07
C LYS A 386 -10.55 -3.02 -3.36
N ALA A 387 -11.85 -2.71 -3.15
CA ALA A 387 -12.82 -3.79 -3.21
C ALA A 387 -12.58 -4.36 -4.57
N ILE A 388 -11.81 -5.47 -4.60
CA ILE A 388 -11.25 -6.01 -5.82
C ILE A 388 -12.49 -6.46 -6.52
N LYS A 389 -12.92 -5.62 -7.47
CA LYS A 389 -14.16 -5.81 -8.22
C LYS A 389 -13.94 -6.82 -9.33
N SER A 390 -12.69 -6.99 -9.71
CA SER A 390 -12.24 -7.94 -10.72
C SER A 390 -10.84 -8.47 -10.38
N VAL A 391 -10.48 -9.62 -10.92
CA VAL A 391 -9.11 -10.17 -10.83
C VAL A 391 -8.07 -9.17 -11.34
N SER A 392 -8.40 -8.34 -12.34
CA SER A 392 -7.51 -7.33 -12.90
C SER A 392 -7.06 -6.28 -11.87
N ASP A 393 -7.85 -6.03 -10.83
CA ASP A 393 -7.55 -5.05 -9.79
C ASP A 393 -6.56 -5.56 -8.74
N ALA A 394 -6.30 -6.88 -8.68
CA ALA A 394 -5.39 -7.49 -7.73
C ALA A 394 -3.94 -7.07 -8.02
N SER A 395 -3.21 -6.67 -6.98
CA SER A 395 -1.81 -6.24 -7.05
C SER A 395 -0.83 -7.24 -6.44
N ASN A 396 -1.34 -8.21 -5.68
CA ASN A 396 -0.58 -9.26 -5.01
C ASN A 396 -1.46 -10.50 -4.72
N PHE A 397 -0.88 -11.58 -4.22
CA PHE A 397 -1.60 -12.81 -3.90
C PHE A 397 -2.69 -12.65 -2.83
N LYS A 398 -2.45 -11.82 -1.81
CA LYS A 398 -3.46 -11.54 -0.75
C LYS A 398 -4.72 -10.90 -1.34
N ASP A 399 -4.56 -10.06 -2.35
CA ASP A 399 -5.65 -9.46 -3.11
C ASP A 399 -6.45 -10.51 -3.86
N LEU A 400 -5.79 -11.42 -4.58
CA LEU A 400 -6.42 -12.55 -5.29
C LEU A 400 -7.15 -13.48 -4.33
N GLN A 401 -6.50 -13.88 -3.24
CA GLN A 401 -7.10 -14.73 -2.20
C GLN A 401 -8.34 -14.07 -1.60
N SER A 402 -8.26 -12.76 -1.26
CA SER A 402 -9.39 -11.99 -0.72
C SER A 402 -10.55 -11.92 -1.72
N TYR A 403 -10.27 -11.71 -3.00
CA TYR A 403 -11.27 -11.67 -4.06
C TYR A 403 -12.04 -12.98 -4.19
N PHE A 404 -11.32 -14.10 -4.35
CA PHE A 404 -11.93 -15.41 -4.49
C PHE A 404 -12.58 -15.90 -3.19
N LYS A 405 -12.02 -15.59 -2.02
CA LYS A 405 -12.63 -15.87 -0.72
C LYS A 405 -13.99 -15.18 -0.55
N LYS A 406 -14.14 -13.93 -0.98
CA LYS A 406 -15.43 -13.21 -0.97
C LYS A 406 -16.47 -13.85 -1.89
N LYS A 407 -16.04 -14.51 -2.97
CA LYS A 407 -16.89 -15.30 -3.87
C LYS A 407 -17.18 -16.72 -3.36
N GLY A 408 -16.60 -17.11 -2.20
CA GLY A 408 -16.79 -18.42 -1.59
C GLY A 408 -15.75 -19.48 -2.01
N TYR A 409 -14.68 -19.10 -2.72
CA TYR A 409 -13.67 -20.03 -3.24
C TYR A 409 -12.38 -19.97 -2.42
N LYS A 410 -11.74 -21.13 -2.22
CA LYS A 410 -10.46 -21.26 -1.53
C LYS A 410 -9.30 -21.21 -2.53
N MET A 411 -8.21 -20.59 -2.13
CA MET A 411 -6.94 -20.62 -2.85
C MET A 411 -5.88 -21.18 -1.90
N ASN A 412 -5.14 -22.21 -2.33
CA ASN A 412 -4.09 -22.83 -1.53
C ASN A 412 -2.95 -21.84 -1.31
N ASP A 413 -2.47 -21.69 -0.07
CA ASP A 413 -1.40 -20.75 0.29
C ASP A 413 -0.07 -21.05 -0.45
N ALA A 414 0.18 -22.30 -0.82
CA ALA A 414 1.37 -22.66 -1.59
C ALA A 414 1.44 -22.00 -2.99
N ILE A 415 0.31 -21.47 -3.49
CA ILE A 415 0.23 -20.71 -4.75
C ILE A 415 1.04 -19.40 -4.68
N GLU A 416 1.27 -18.85 -3.50
CA GLU A 416 2.09 -17.65 -3.29
C GLU A 416 3.56 -17.82 -3.72
N LYS A 417 4.02 -19.05 -3.89
CA LYS A 417 5.37 -19.39 -4.39
C LYS A 417 5.51 -19.36 -5.92
N LEU A 418 4.41 -19.13 -6.62
CA LEU A 418 4.34 -19.09 -8.08
C LEU A 418 4.52 -17.64 -8.57
N ASP A 419 4.67 -17.45 -9.89
CA ASP A 419 4.67 -16.12 -10.49
C ASP A 419 3.28 -15.49 -10.41
N PHE A 420 3.21 -14.34 -9.74
CA PHE A 420 1.96 -13.65 -9.46
C PHE A 420 1.19 -13.29 -10.74
N ASN A 421 1.87 -12.78 -11.77
CA ASN A 421 1.21 -12.30 -12.98
C ASN A 421 0.62 -13.48 -13.77
N SER A 422 1.35 -14.58 -13.86
CA SER A 422 0.88 -15.81 -14.51
C SER A 422 -0.37 -16.39 -13.83
N VAL A 423 -0.35 -16.46 -12.50
CA VAL A 423 -1.53 -16.90 -11.71
C VAL A 423 -2.68 -15.91 -11.86
N LYS A 424 -2.41 -14.62 -11.80
CA LYS A 424 -3.42 -13.56 -11.96
C LYS A 424 -4.11 -13.65 -13.33
N ASP A 425 -3.35 -13.80 -14.42
CA ASP A 425 -3.93 -13.86 -15.75
C ASP A 425 -4.72 -15.16 -15.96
N THR A 426 -4.24 -16.31 -15.48
CA THR A 426 -5.01 -17.56 -15.53
C THR A 426 -6.31 -17.43 -14.72
N THR A 427 -6.25 -16.89 -13.50
CA THR A 427 -7.46 -16.69 -12.66
C THR A 427 -8.43 -15.66 -13.24
N LYS A 428 -7.96 -14.74 -14.09
CA LYS A 428 -8.83 -13.84 -14.85
C LYS A 428 -9.71 -14.58 -15.84
N GLY A 429 -9.16 -15.56 -16.55
CA GLY A 429 -9.94 -16.45 -17.44
C GLY A 429 -11.00 -17.23 -16.67
N VAL A 430 -10.65 -17.76 -15.51
CA VAL A 430 -11.60 -18.43 -14.59
C VAL A 430 -12.73 -17.49 -14.19
N ASP A 431 -12.41 -16.26 -13.78
CA ASP A 431 -13.40 -15.28 -13.32
C ASP A 431 -14.37 -14.86 -14.44
N ILE A 432 -13.89 -14.69 -15.66
CA ILE A 432 -14.73 -14.40 -16.84
C ILE A 432 -15.79 -15.49 -17.00
N VAL A 433 -15.40 -16.76 -16.98
CA VAL A 433 -16.33 -17.88 -17.17
C VAL A 433 -17.30 -18.01 -15.99
N LEU A 434 -16.82 -17.86 -14.74
CA LEU A 434 -17.68 -17.88 -13.54
C LEU A 434 -18.76 -16.77 -13.56
N ASN A 435 -18.46 -15.62 -14.11
CA ASN A 435 -19.43 -14.52 -14.21
C ASN A 435 -20.49 -14.79 -15.29
N GLU A 436 -20.10 -15.51 -16.35
CA GLU A 436 -20.98 -15.89 -17.45
C GLU A 436 -21.89 -17.09 -17.12
N PHE A 437 -21.44 -18.00 -16.27
CA PHE A 437 -22.14 -19.25 -15.95
C PHE A 437 -22.42 -19.42 -14.46
N PRO A 438 -23.57 -18.92 -13.95
CA PRO A 438 -23.92 -19.01 -12.53
C PRO A 438 -23.95 -20.44 -11.97
N GLN A 439 -24.31 -21.44 -12.78
CA GLN A 439 -24.38 -22.83 -12.34
C GLN A 439 -22.97 -23.42 -12.07
N ALA A 440 -21.92 -22.94 -12.76
CA ALA A 440 -20.55 -23.34 -12.48
C ALA A 440 -20.11 -23.03 -11.05
N LYS A 441 -20.68 -21.97 -10.43
CA LYS A 441 -20.43 -21.57 -9.05
C LYS A 441 -20.78 -22.66 -8.02
N LYS A 442 -21.66 -23.58 -8.36
CA LYS A 442 -22.11 -24.65 -7.46
C LYS A 442 -21.10 -25.80 -7.37
N VAL A 443 -20.25 -25.95 -8.38
CA VAL A 443 -19.29 -27.05 -8.47
C VAL A 443 -17.84 -26.58 -8.39
N PHE A 444 -17.55 -25.34 -8.71
CA PHE A 444 -16.20 -24.77 -8.58
C PHE A 444 -15.81 -24.61 -7.13
N ALA A 445 -14.68 -25.24 -6.72
CA ALA A 445 -14.23 -25.28 -5.33
C ALA A 445 -13.00 -24.38 -5.04
N GLY A 446 -12.35 -23.84 -6.09
CA GLY A 446 -11.19 -22.96 -5.95
C GLY A 446 -9.92 -23.48 -6.59
N PHE A 447 -8.77 -23.10 -6.00
CA PHE A 447 -7.46 -23.30 -6.61
C PHE A 447 -6.50 -24.10 -5.73
N ASP A 448 -5.64 -24.91 -6.36
CA ASP A 448 -4.69 -25.79 -5.70
C ASP A 448 -3.34 -25.82 -6.45
N ILE A 449 -2.37 -26.57 -5.94
CA ILE A 449 -1.10 -26.90 -6.60
C ILE A 449 -1.20 -28.34 -7.11
N GLY A 450 -0.77 -28.58 -8.35
CA GLY A 450 -0.75 -29.89 -8.96
C GLY A 450 0.49 -30.14 -9.80
N LYS A 451 0.67 -31.35 -10.30
CA LYS A 451 1.80 -31.73 -11.16
C LYS A 451 1.33 -32.17 -12.56
N SER A 452 0.04 -32.15 -12.83
CA SER A 452 -0.56 -32.59 -14.08
C SER A 452 -0.74 -31.42 -15.03
N GLY A 453 -0.36 -31.57 -16.29
CA GLY A 453 -0.51 -30.53 -17.31
C GLY A 453 0.21 -29.23 -16.98
N VAL A 454 -0.19 -28.12 -17.61
CA VAL A 454 0.20 -26.74 -17.27
C VAL A 454 -0.67 -26.24 -16.12
N ALA A 455 -1.98 -26.32 -16.28
CA ALA A 455 -3.00 -26.28 -15.25
C ALA A 455 -3.91 -27.50 -15.44
N CYS A 456 -4.74 -27.84 -14.47
CA CYS A 456 -5.63 -28.99 -14.56
C CYS A 456 -6.85 -28.82 -13.68
N ALA A 457 -8.04 -28.93 -14.27
CA ALA A 457 -9.28 -29.05 -13.53
C ALA A 457 -9.45 -30.47 -12.98
N SER A 458 -10.02 -30.61 -11.80
CA SER A 458 -10.28 -31.88 -11.13
C SER A 458 -11.78 -32.14 -10.97
N PHE A 459 -12.16 -33.41 -10.83
CA PHE A 459 -13.54 -33.78 -10.51
C PHE A 459 -14.04 -33.25 -9.16
N THR A 460 -13.14 -32.78 -8.31
CA THR A 460 -13.48 -32.08 -7.05
C THR A 460 -13.81 -30.60 -7.24
N GLY A 461 -13.82 -30.12 -8.49
CA GLY A 461 -14.11 -28.73 -8.82
C GLY A 461 -12.95 -27.76 -8.61
N LYS A 462 -11.73 -28.24 -8.36
CA LYS A 462 -10.55 -27.40 -8.20
C LYS A 462 -9.75 -27.28 -9.50
N ILE A 463 -9.16 -26.12 -9.71
CA ILE A 463 -8.15 -25.90 -10.76
C ILE A 463 -6.78 -25.84 -10.10
N SER A 464 -5.86 -26.69 -10.52
CA SER A 464 -4.50 -26.81 -9.98
C SER A 464 -3.48 -26.19 -10.93
N PHE A 465 -2.53 -25.43 -10.37
CA PHE A 465 -1.38 -24.87 -11.09
C PHE A 465 -0.17 -25.78 -10.94
N ASN A 466 0.54 -26.03 -12.04
CA ASN A 466 1.77 -26.83 -12.00
C ASN A 466 2.98 -25.92 -11.79
N PRO A 467 3.71 -26.07 -10.65
CA PRO A 467 4.88 -25.22 -10.36
C PRO A 467 5.97 -25.27 -11.43
N ALA A 468 6.10 -26.38 -12.18
CA ALA A 468 7.09 -26.49 -13.25
C ALA A 468 6.92 -25.41 -14.34
N TYR A 469 5.70 -24.90 -14.52
CA TYR A 469 5.37 -23.86 -15.50
C TYR A 469 5.09 -22.50 -14.88
N TYR A 470 4.57 -22.46 -13.65
CA TYR A 470 4.10 -21.23 -13.01
C TYR A 470 5.12 -20.58 -12.06
N THR A 471 6.31 -21.15 -11.85
CA THR A 471 7.36 -20.49 -11.03
C THR A 471 8.16 -19.45 -11.80
N ASP A 472 8.18 -19.53 -13.14
CA ASP A 472 8.83 -18.55 -14.00
C ASP A 472 7.90 -18.19 -15.17
N ALA A 473 7.53 -16.90 -15.24
CA ALA A 473 6.67 -16.37 -16.31
C ALA A 473 7.22 -16.67 -17.71
N LYS A 474 8.55 -16.74 -17.87
CA LYS A 474 9.19 -17.06 -19.16
C LYS A 474 8.89 -18.50 -19.62
N ASN A 475 8.86 -19.46 -18.69
CA ASN A 475 8.56 -20.85 -19.04
C ASN A 475 7.13 -20.99 -19.58
N LEU A 476 6.17 -20.32 -18.94
CA LEU A 476 4.78 -20.33 -19.37
C LEU A 476 4.60 -19.59 -20.71
N GLN A 477 5.28 -18.44 -20.88
CA GLN A 477 5.26 -17.67 -22.12
C GLN A 477 5.87 -18.46 -23.29
N CYS A 478 6.98 -19.17 -23.08
CA CYS A 478 7.59 -20.02 -24.09
C CYS A 478 6.66 -21.18 -24.53
N MET A 479 5.91 -21.77 -23.58
CA MET A 479 4.91 -22.79 -23.88
C MET A 479 3.81 -22.26 -24.81
N ILE A 480 3.31 -21.07 -24.53
CA ILE A 480 2.25 -20.42 -25.32
C ILE A 480 2.77 -20.01 -26.71
N MET A 481 3.97 -19.42 -26.78
CA MET A 481 4.59 -19.04 -28.06
C MET A 481 5.01 -20.26 -28.91
N GLY A 482 5.37 -21.40 -28.29
CA GLY A 482 5.64 -22.65 -28.97
C GLY A 482 4.42 -23.27 -29.67
N ASN A 483 3.22 -22.81 -29.36
CA ASN A 483 1.95 -23.28 -29.91
C ASN A 483 1.50 -22.52 -31.18
N THR A 484 2.39 -21.87 -31.92
CA THR A 484 2.08 -21.19 -33.21
C THR A 484 1.61 -22.17 -34.30
N THR A 485 1.65 -23.48 -34.05
CA THR A 485 1.30 -24.53 -34.98
C THR A 485 -0.21 -24.88 -35.03
N GLY A 486 -1.08 -24.15 -34.33
CA GLY A 486 -2.51 -24.44 -34.27
C GLY A 486 -2.88 -25.60 -33.32
N PHE A 487 -2.00 -25.93 -32.38
CA PHE A 487 -2.27 -26.92 -31.34
C PHE A 487 -3.33 -26.45 -30.36
N HIS A 488 -3.34 -25.15 -30.01
CA HIS A 488 -4.42 -24.45 -29.30
C HIS A 488 -5.10 -23.41 -30.22
N PRO A 489 -6.26 -22.85 -29.83
CA PRO A 489 -6.95 -21.87 -30.66
C PRO A 489 -6.09 -20.62 -30.90
N LYS A 490 -6.34 -19.94 -32.00
CA LYS A 490 -5.64 -18.69 -32.35
C LYS A 490 -5.94 -17.60 -31.31
N ASN A 491 -4.96 -16.72 -31.09
CA ASN A 491 -5.04 -15.59 -30.16
C ASN A 491 -5.25 -15.97 -28.69
N THR A 492 -5.00 -17.22 -28.30
CA THR A 492 -5.05 -17.64 -26.91
C THR A 492 -3.72 -17.38 -26.21
N GLY A 493 -3.79 -17.03 -24.91
CA GLY A 493 -2.66 -16.74 -24.04
C GLY A 493 -2.86 -17.34 -22.65
N ILE A 494 -2.26 -16.73 -21.62
CA ILE A 494 -2.34 -17.21 -20.24
C ILE A 494 -3.78 -17.14 -19.69
N VAL A 495 -4.54 -16.14 -20.10
CA VAL A 495 -5.96 -15.97 -19.70
C VAL A 495 -6.79 -17.17 -20.17
N GLU A 496 -6.55 -17.64 -21.39
CA GLU A 496 -7.33 -18.71 -21.98
C GLU A 496 -6.99 -20.08 -21.42
N ILE A 497 -5.83 -20.26 -20.77
CA ILE A 497 -5.57 -21.47 -19.95
C ILE A 497 -6.65 -21.59 -18.86
N GLY A 498 -6.92 -20.51 -18.15
CA GLY A 498 -7.97 -20.49 -17.13
C GLY A 498 -9.37 -20.72 -17.69
N SER A 499 -9.66 -20.19 -18.88
CA SER A 499 -10.93 -20.40 -19.57
C SER A 499 -11.10 -21.84 -20.07
N HIS A 500 -10.02 -22.48 -20.52
CA HIS A 500 -9.99 -23.87 -20.90
C HIS A 500 -10.31 -24.78 -19.70
N GLU A 501 -9.61 -24.60 -18.58
CA GLU A 501 -9.86 -25.37 -17.36
C GLU A 501 -11.29 -25.17 -16.84
N MET A 502 -11.84 -23.97 -17.02
CA MET A 502 -13.25 -23.72 -16.73
C MET A 502 -14.20 -24.44 -17.68
N GLY A 503 -13.79 -24.75 -18.91
CA GLY A 503 -14.55 -25.63 -19.81
C GLY A 503 -14.81 -27.00 -19.18
N HIS A 504 -13.82 -27.59 -18.52
CA HIS A 504 -13.97 -28.84 -17.75
C HIS A 504 -14.86 -28.65 -16.50
N ILE A 505 -14.78 -27.50 -15.83
CA ILE A 505 -15.69 -27.17 -14.71
C ILE A 505 -17.14 -27.00 -15.21
N LEU A 506 -17.37 -26.47 -16.43
CA LEU A 506 -18.69 -26.43 -17.04
C LEU A 506 -19.23 -27.83 -17.36
N GLU A 507 -18.38 -28.77 -17.81
CA GLU A 507 -18.76 -30.17 -17.95
C GLU A 507 -19.20 -30.76 -16.61
N LEU A 508 -18.44 -30.50 -15.55
CA LEU A 508 -18.79 -30.93 -14.19
C LEU A 508 -20.13 -30.33 -13.74
N ALA A 509 -20.42 -29.06 -14.11
CA ALA A 509 -21.69 -28.42 -13.82
C ALA A 509 -22.87 -29.07 -14.56
N LEU A 510 -22.67 -29.49 -15.81
CA LEU A 510 -23.67 -30.26 -16.58
C LEU A 510 -23.92 -31.62 -15.94
N ILE A 511 -22.87 -32.33 -15.55
CA ILE A 511 -22.97 -33.61 -14.85
C ILE A 511 -23.75 -33.48 -13.57
N ASN A 512 -23.42 -32.47 -12.75
CA ASN A 512 -24.13 -32.20 -11.49
C ASN A 512 -25.60 -31.86 -11.71
N LYS A 513 -25.91 -31.07 -12.76
CA LYS A 513 -27.26 -30.69 -13.12
C LYS A 513 -28.11 -31.89 -13.56
N HIS A 514 -27.55 -32.76 -14.39
CA HIS A 514 -28.29 -33.83 -15.02
C HIS A 514 -28.38 -35.10 -14.16
N ASN A 515 -27.37 -35.35 -13.32
CA ASN A 515 -27.26 -36.59 -12.53
C ASN A 515 -27.49 -36.39 -11.01
N GLY A 516 -27.76 -35.15 -10.57
CA GLY A 516 -27.99 -34.86 -9.15
C GLY A 516 -26.77 -34.98 -8.25
N GLY A 517 -25.56 -35.16 -8.84
CA GLY A 517 -24.29 -35.25 -8.14
C GLY A 517 -23.12 -35.39 -9.11
N VAL A 518 -21.91 -35.34 -8.57
CA VAL A 518 -20.67 -35.46 -9.37
C VAL A 518 -20.31 -36.93 -9.55
N LEU A 519 -20.28 -37.38 -10.80
CA LEU A 519 -19.81 -38.70 -11.20
C LEU A 519 -18.40 -38.59 -11.82
N ALA A 520 -17.64 -39.69 -11.88
CA ALA A 520 -16.36 -39.70 -12.55
C ALA A 520 -16.53 -39.32 -14.04
N TRP A 521 -15.69 -38.47 -14.60
CA TRP A 521 -15.77 -38.03 -16.00
C TRP A 521 -15.75 -39.18 -17.00
N SER A 522 -15.08 -40.28 -16.69
CA SER A 522 -15.03 -41.47 -17.52
C SER A 522 -16.40 -42.13 -17.75
N GLU A 523 -17.36 -41.85 -16.87
CA GLU A 523 -18.72 -42.41 -16.91
C GLU A 523 -19.74 -41.43 -17.53
N CYS A 524 -19.30 -40.22 -17.90
CA CYS A 524 -20.17 -39.14 -18.32
C CYS A 524 -20.12 -38.88 -19.84
N THR A 525 -21.23 -38.42 -20.38
CA THR A 525 -21.37 -38.16 -21.81
C THR A 525 -21.78 -36.72 -22.13
N GLU A 526 -21.76 -35.84 -21.15
CA GLU A 526 -22.28 -34.48 -21.27
C GLU A 526 -21.52 -33.64 -22.28
N ALA A 527 -20.17 -33.63 -22.24
CA ALA A 527 -19.38 -32.97 -23.28
C ALA A 527 -19.62 -33.54 -24.67
N LYS A 528 -19.80 -34.88 -24.78
CA LYS A 528 -20.09 -35.54 -26.05
C LYS A 528 -21.45 -35.09 -26.60
N LYS A 529 -22.47 -34.94 -25.75
CA LYS A 529 -23.79 -34.44 -26.15
C LYS A 529 -23.70 -32.99 -26.64
N ILE A 530 -23.04 -32.11 -25.88
CA ILE A 530 -22.87 -30.69 -26.25
C ILE A 530 -22.11 -30.55 -27.57
N VAL A 531 -20.96 -31.22 -27.72
CA VAL A 531 -20.13 -31.14 -28.93
C VAL A 531 -20.86 -31.72 -30.15
N SER A 532 -21.58 -32.85 -29.97
CA SER A 532 -22.35 -33.46 -31.05
C SER A 532 -23.46 -32.54 -31.55
N GLU A 533 -24.21 -31.93 -30.62
CA GLU A 533 -25.29 -30.98 -30.97
C GLU A 533 -24.74 -29.69 -31.58
N ALA A 534 -23.63 -29.17 -31.02
CA ALA A 534 -22.93 -28.02 -31.59
C ALA A 534 -22.48 -28.27 -33.04
N CYS A 535 -21.97 -29.46 -33.35
CA CYS A 535 -21.60 -29.83 -34.71
C CYS A 535 -22.82 -29.85 -35.65
N LYS A 536 -23.97 -30.36 -35.20
CA LYS A 536 -25.21 -30.33 -36.01
C LYS A 536 -25.66 -28.89 -36.28
N LEU A 537 -25.62 -28.03 -35.27
CA LEU A 537 -26.00 -26.62 -35.42
C LEU A 537 -25.01 -25.85 -36.30
N ALA A 538 -23.71 -26.07 -36.13
CA ALA A 538 -22.67 -25.47 -36.95
C ALA A 538 -22.85 -25.76 -38.44
N LYS A 539 -23.22 -27.01 -38.81
CA LYS A 539 -23.48 -27.41 -40.19
C LYS A 539 -24.69 -26.74 -40.83
N LYS A 540 -25.60 -26.18 -40.05
CA LYS A 540 -26.76 -25.40 -40.56
C LYS A 540 -26.36 -23.99 -40.96
N LEU A 541 -25.22 -23.49 -40.49
CA LEU A 541 -24.71 -22.16 -40.79
C LEU A 541 -23.81 -22.17 -42.03
N PRO A 542 -23.72 -21.04 -42.77
CA PRO A 542 -22.93 -20.95 -44.01
C PRO A 542 -21.47 -21.43 -43.83
N GLU A 543 -20.82 -21.01 -42.70
CA GLU A 543 -19.41 -21.32 -42.42
C GLU A 543 -19.16 -22.80 -42.11
N GLY A 544 -20.18 -23.53 -41.68
CA GLY A 544 -20.09 -24.98 -41.32
C GLY A 544 -20.70 -25.89 -42.35
N LYS A 545 -21.42 -25.35 -43.36
CA LYS A 545 -22.13 -26.15 -44.37
C LYS A 545 -21.17 -27.03 -45.18
N GLY A 546 -21.49 -28.31 -45.27
CA GLY A 546 -20.69 -29.29 -46.01
C GLY A 546 -19.46 -29.83 -45.27
N LYS A 547 -19.12 -29.30 -44.09
CA LYS A 547 -17.96 -29.76 -43.30
C LYS A 547 -18.29 -30.99 -42.47
N VAL A 548 -17.34 -31.89 -42.34
CA VAL A 548 -17.42 -33.04 -41.42
C VAL A 548 -17.04 -32.62 -39.99
N ASN A 549 -17.49 -33.38 -38.98
CA ASN A 549 -17.23 -33.06 -37.58
C ASN A 549 -15.74 -32.88 -37.25
N ALA A 550 -14.88 -33.72 -37.85
CA ALA A 550 -13.43 -33.64 -37.67
C ALA A 550 -12.86 -32.29 -38.16
N THR A 551 -13.35 -31.76 -39.30
CA THR A 551 -12.95 -30.48 -39.84
C THR A 551 -13.37 -29.33 -38.90
N LEU A 552 -14.62 -29.35 -38.42
CA LEU A 552 -15.15 -28.34 -37.50
C LEU A 552 -14.33 -28.29 -36.18
N LYS A 553 -13.97 -29.46 -35.63
CA LYS A 553 -13.12 -29.55 -34.43
C LYS A 553 -11.70 -29.03 -34.68
N ARG A 554 -11.11 -29.41 -35.84
CA ARG A 554 -9.75 -28.97 -36.21
C ARG A 554 -9.69 -27.44 -36.43
N GLU A 555 -10.78 -26.83 -36.84
CA GLU A 555 -10.87 -25.38 -36.95
C GLU A 555 -10.83 -24.66 -35.60
N ILE A 556 -11.17 -25.31 -34.48
CA ILE A 556 -10.89 -24.82 -33.14
C ILE A 556 -9.39 -24.92 -32.88
N SER A 557 -8.87 -26.20 -32.82
CA SER A 557 -7.46 -26.48 -32.54
C SER A 557 -7.13 -27.93 -32.79
N GLY A 558 -5.81 -28.26 -32.82
CA GLY A 558 -5.34 -29.64 -32.83
C GLY A 558 -5.73 -30.40 -31.57
N TYR A 559 -5.71 -29.72 -30.43
CA TYR A 559 -6.04 -30.29 -29.11
C TYR A 559 -7.54 -30.64 -28.98
N ALA A 560 -8.43 -29.88 -29.61
CA ALA A 560 -9.87 -30.15 -29.69
C ALA A 560 -10.20 -31.49 -30.39
N MET A 561 -9.22 -32.11 -31.09
CA MET A 561 -9.37 -33.41 -31.75
C MET A 561 -9.23 -34.59 -30.79
N GLN A 562 -8.65 -34.44 -29.61
CA GLN A 562 -8.35 -35.54 -28.70
C GLN A 562 -9.61 -36.26 -28.20
N ASN A 563 -10.55 -35.53 -27.64
CA ASN A 563 -11.82 -36.06 -27.16
C ASN A 563 -12.88 -34.97 -27.08
N ALA A 564 -14.09 -35.29 -26.64
CA ALA A 564 -15.19 -34.34 -26.57
C ALA A 564 -15.03 -33.34 -25.43
N SER A 565 -14.45 -33.73 -24.31
CA SER A 565 -14.19 -32.86 -23.16
C SER A 565 -13.19 -31.75 -23.54
N GLU A 566 -12.05 -32.14 -24.16
CA GLU A 566 -11.06 -31.19 -24.66
C GLU A 566 -11.64 -30.29 -25.77
N CYS A 567 -12.45 -30.86 -26.67
CA CYS A 567 -13.10 -30.07 -27.72
C CYS A 567 -14.05 -28.99 -27.14
N MET A 568 -14.74 -29.30 -26.06
CA MET A 568 -15.62 -28.34 -25.37
C MET A 568 -14.78 -27.27 -24.62
N ALA A 569 -13.72 -27.69 -23.94
CA ALA A 569 -12.83 -26.79 -23.22
C ALA A 569 -12.11 -25.82 -24.17
N GLU A 570 -11.55 -26.33 -25.27
CA GLU A 570 -10.93 -25.51 -26.33
C GLU A 570 -11.94 -24.56 -27.00
N GLY A 571 -13.20 -25.02 -27.19
CA GLY A 571 -14.28 -24.17 -27.69
C GLY A 571 -14.63 -23.00 -26.76
N VAL A 572 -14.58 -23.22 -25.46
CA VAL A 572 -14.75 -22.14 -24.46
C VAL A 572 -13.57 -21.17 -24.52
N ALA A 573 -12.33 -21.67 -24.58
CA ALA A 573 -11.13 -20.85 -24.69
C ALA A 573 -11.12 -20.00 -25.98
N ASP A 574 -11.45 -20.61 -27.13
CA ASP A 574 -11.57 -19.91 -28.42
C ASP A 574 -12.62 -18.81 -28.37
N TYR A 575 -13.80 -19.10 -27.79
CA TYR A 575 -14.85 -18.09 -27.70
C TYR A 575 -14.45 -16.92 -26.77
N ILE A 576 -13.76 -17.18 -25.67
CA ILE A 576 -13.30 -16.11 -24.76
C ILE A 576 -12.28 -15.22 -25.48
N ALA A 577 -11.31 -15.80 -26.20
CA ALA A 577 -10.28 -15.07 -26.94
C ALA A 577 -10.84 -14.29 -28.14
N ASN A 578 -11.72 -14.90 -28.92
CA ASN A 578 -12.08 -14.43 -30.26
C ASN A 578 -13.52 -13.90 -30.41
N LYS A 579 -14.42 -14.19 -29.45
CA LYS A 579 -15.83 -13.76 -29.43
C LYS A 579 -16.55 -14.11 -30.74
N ASN A 580 -17.07 -13.13 -31.45
CA ASN A 580 -17.78 -13.32 -32.73
C ASN A 580 -16.87 -13.86 -33.85
N ASN A 581 -15.54 -13.71 -33.72
CA ASN A 581 -14.54 -14.23 -34.65
C ASN A 581 -14.05 -15.64 -34.30
N ALA A 582 -14.55 -16.22 -33.21
CA ALA A 582 -14.29 -17.62 -32.86
C ALA A 582 -14.83 -18.57 -33.92
N SER A 583 -14.29 -19.79 -33.98
CA SER A 583 -14.75 -20.83 -34.91
C SER A 583 -16.27 -21.02 -34.78
N VAL A 584 -16.92 -21.39 -35.86
CA VAL A 584 -18.38 -21.62 -35.84
C VAL A 584 -18.76 -22.69 -34.80
N LEU A 585 -17.93 -23.71 -34.62
CA LEU A 585 -18.17 -24.74 -33.61
C LEU A 585 -18.04 -24.19 -32.18
N SER A 586 -17.05 -23.34 -31.90
CA SER A 586 -16.86 -22.71 -30.60
C SER A 586 -18.04 -21.82 -30.23
N ARG A 587 -18.55 -21.03 -31.18
CA ARG A 587 -19.76 -20.21 -30.98
C ARG A 587 -20.98 -21.07 -30.65
N MET A 588 -21.15 -22.20 -31.29
CA MET A 588 -22.26 -23.14 -31.02
C MET A 588 -22.11 -23.83 -29.65
N ILE A 589 -20.89 -24.28 -29.31
CA ILE A 589 -20.60 -24.81 -27.96
C ILE A 589 -20.96 -23.81 -26.89
N TRP A 590 -20.49 -22.56 -27.02
CA TRP A 590 -20.79 -21.49 -26.06
C TRP A 590 -22.29 -21.24 -25.91
N ASN A 591 -23.01 -21.13 -27.02
CA ASN A 591 -24.45 -20.88 -27.00
C ASN A 591 -25.24 -22.01 -26.34
N LEU A 592 -24.86 -23.27 -26.56
CA LEU A 592 -25.48 -24.43 -25.91
C LEU A 592 -25.19 -24.42 -24.41
N LEU A 593 -23.93 -24.16 -24.01
CA LEU A 593 -23.56 -24.04 -22.61
C LEU A 593 -24.32 -22.89 -21.94
N LYS A 594 -24.51 -21.75 -22.62
CA LYS A 594 -25.33 -20.64 -22.10
C LYS A 594 -26.80 -21.02 -21.92
N GLY A 595 -27.36 -21.78 -22.81
CA GLY A 595 -28.73 -22.29 -22.68
C GLY A 595 -28.90 -23.26 -21.49
N GLU A 596 -27.86 -24.05 -21.19
CA GLU A 596 -27.91 -25.04 -20.13
C GLU A 596 -27.48 -24.49 -18.76
N LEU A 597 -26.48 -23.64 -18.70
CA LEU A 597 -25.81 -23.24 -17.46
C LEU A 597 -25.80 -21.71 -17.19
N GLY A 598 -26.30 -20.92 -18.12
CA GLY A 598 -26.35 -19.47 -18.03
C GLY A 598 -27.40 -18.89 -17.09
#